data_026318e04db00a45b02935571ad4ea5e
#
_entry.id   026318e04db00a45b02935571ad4ea5e
#
_cell.length_a   1.000
_cell.length_b   1.000
_cell.length_c   1.000
_cell.angle_alpha   90.00
_cell.angle_beta   90.00
_cell.angle_gamma   90.00
#
_symmetry.space_group_name_H-M   'P 1'
#
loop_
_entity.id
_entity.type
_entity.pdbx_description
1 polymer ?
#
loop_
_entity_poly.entity_id
_entity_poly.type
_entity_poly.pdbx_seq_one_letter_code
_entity_poly.pdbx_strand_id
1 'polypeptide(L)'
;MNLRFTLAIIAINFIIYFLQYFVYDSFEFGILFGLNELFFAGAYWQIITSMFIHGSFMHIVMNMVVLYQFGSILERYLGWVKFGILYIVGGLITGFLSLGYLVFERINLVGASGAISVLLGFLACIDRYNRKGLVIVILIVSFAPLLMGVNVAWYAHLIGFGIGYLAGFFKVLR
;
A
#
# COMPACT_ATOMS: atom_id res chain seq x y z
N MET A 1 4.26 -19.31 -14.75
CA MET A 1 4.54 -19.12 -13.30
C MET A 1 3.27 -18.61 -12.63
N ASN A 2 2.78 -19.29 -11.59
CA ASN A 2 1.50 -18.96 -10.97
C ASN A 2 1.62 -17.71 -10.08
N LEU A 3 0.70 -16.76 -10.25
CA LEU A 3 0.59 -15.53 -9.46
C LEU A 3 -0.07 -15.82 -8.11
N ARG A 4 0.60 -16.61 -7.25
CA ARG A 4 -0.02 -17.12 -6.02
C ARG A 4 -0.20 -16.04 -4.96
N PHE A 5 0.83 -15.21 -4.77
CA PHE A 5 0.82 -14.20 -3.71
C PHE A 5 -0.01 -12.97 -4.09
N THR A 6 0.13 -12.46 -5.32
CA THR A 6 -0.67 -11.35 -5.84
C THR A 6 -2.17 -11.65 -5.75
N LEU A 7 -2.59 -12.83 -6.26
CA LEU A 7 -4.01 -13.20 -6.22
C LEU A 7 -4.52 -13.47 -4.81
N ALA A 8 -3.69 -14.05 -3.94
CA ALA A 8 -4.05 -14.27 -2.53
C ALA A 8 -4.29 -12.94 -1.81
N ILE A 9 -3.40 -11.94 -1.98
CA ILE A 9 -3.59 -10.61 -1.38
C ILE A 9 -4.86 -9.94 -1.92
N ILE A 10 -5.11 -10.00 -3.22
CA ILE A 10 -6.33 -9.44 -3.82
C ILE A 10 -7.57 -10.09 -3.19
N ALA A 11 -7.61 -11.41 -3.10
CA ALA A 11 -8.73 -12.13 -2.50
C ALA A 11 -8.92 -11.76 -1.02
N ILE A 12 -7.85 -11.69 -0.23
CA ILE A 12 -7.89 -11.28 1.18
C ILE A 12 -8.45 -9.86 1.33
N ASN A 13 -8.02 -8.92 0.49
CA ASN A 13 -8.52 -7.55 0.53
C ASN A 13 -10.03 -7.49 0.24
N PHE A 14 -10.53 -8.22 -0.75
CA PHE A 14 -11.97 -8.25 -1.03
C PHE A 14 -12.78 -8.93 0.08
N ILE A 15 -12.26 -10.00 0.70
CA ILE A 15 -12.90 -10.66 1.84
C ILE A 15 -13.00 -9.67 3.03
N ILE A 16 -11.90 -8.99 3.37
CA ILE A 16 -11.87 -8.02 4.48
C ILE A 16 -12.80 -6.84 4.17
N TYR A 17 -12.80 -6.34 2.92
CA TYR A 17 -13.71 -5.27 2.51
C TYR A 17 -15.18 -5.69 2.67
N PHE A 18 -15.53 -6.93 2.29
CA PHE A 18 -16.87 -7.46 2.50
C PHE A 18 -17.24 -7.49 3.98
N LEU A 19 -16.34 -7.99 4.84
CA LEU A 19 -16.57 -8.00 6.29
C LEU A 19 -16.75 -6.58 6.84
N GLN A 20 -15.91 -5.64 6.43
CA GLN A 20 -15.94 -4.24 6.86
C GLN A 20 -17.29 -3.56 6.56
N TYR A 21 -17.88 -3.81 5.39
CA TYR A 21 -19.06 -3.05 4.94
C TYR A 21 -20.40 -3.79 5.09
N PHE A 22 -20.39 -5.11 5.21
CA PHE A 22 -21.60 -5.91 5.23
C PHE A 22 -21.83 -6.70 6.52
N VAL A 23 -20.80 -6.83 7.37
CA VAL A 23 -20.90 -7.62 8.62
C VAL A 23 -20.69 -6.75 9.85
N TYR A 24 -19.81 -5.73 9.77
CA TYR A 24 -19.47 -4.85 10.88
C TYR A 24 -19.87 -3.39 10.61
N ASP A 25 -19.81 -2.54 11.64
CA ASP A 25 -19.86 -1.10 11.44
C ASP A 25 -18.55 -0.64 10.75
N SER A 26 -18.67 -0.08 9.54
CA SER A 26 -17.52 0.26 8.72
C SER A 26 -16.65 1.37 9.31
N PHE A 27 -17.26 2.29 10.07
CA PHE A 27 -16.54 3.39 10.72
C PHE A 27 -15.72 2.86 11.91
N GLU A 28 -16.35 2.11 12.82
CA GLU A 28 -15.65 1.53 13.97
C GLU A 28 -14.57 0.56 13.53
N PHE A 29 -14.85 -0.27 12.52
CA PHE A 29 -13.89 -1.18 11.93
C PHE A 29 -12.68 -0.42 11.34
N GLY A 30 -12.94 0.69 10.65
CA GLY A 30 -11.90 1.55 10.10
C GLY A 30 -11.00 2.18 11.17
N ILE A 31 -11.56 2.60 12.32
CA ILE A 31 -10.77 3.15 13.45
C ILE A 31 -9.97 2.05 14.15
N LEU A 32 -10.58 0.89 14.39
CA LEU A 32 -9.94 -0.20 15.14
C LEU A 32 -8.77 -0.83 14.37
N PHE A 33 -8.90 -0.98 13.05
CA PHE A 33 -7.95 -1.70 12.20
C PHE A 33 -7.13 -0.80 11.26
N GLY A 34 -7.52 0.47 11.06
CA GLY A 34 -6.71 1.49 10.39
C GLY A 34 -5.58 1.96 11.28
N LEU A 35 -4.48 2.43 10.69
CA LEU A 35 -3.30 2.90 11.42
C LEU A 35 -3.48 4.37 11.82
N ASN A 36 -3.58 4.62 13.13
CA ASN A 36 -3.83 5.92 13.72
C ASN A 36 -3.11 6.06 15.09
N GLU A 37 -3.47 7.10 15.87
CA GLU A 37 -2.87 7.36 17.18
C GLU A 37 -3.05 6.23 18.21
N LEU A 38 -4.03 5.35 18.06
CA LEU A 38 -4.23 4.20 18.94
C LEU A 38 -3.05 3.22 18.88
N PHE A 39 -2.24 3.27 17.81
CA PHE A 39 -1.01 2.49 17.72
C PHE A 39 -0.11 2.75 18.94
N PHE A 40 0.05 4.00 19.34
CA PHE A 40 0.86 4.36 20.51
C PHE A 40 0.19 4.04 21.85
N ALA A 41 -1.12 3.79 21.84
CA ALA A 41 -1.89 3.30 22.98
C ALA A 41 -1.94 1.76 23.08
N GLY A 42 -1.18 1.04 22.23
CA GLY A 42 -1.05 -0.42 22.28
C GLY A 42 -1.74 -1.18 21.15
N ALA A 43 -2.41 -0.49 20.20
CA ALA A 43 -3.05 -1.14 19.05
C ALA A 43 -2.03 -1.50 17.95
N TYR A 44 -0.99 -2.27 18.30
CA TYR A 44 0.14 -2.57 17.41
C TYR A 44 -0.25 -3.39 16.16
N TRP A 45 -1.39 -4.09 16.18
CA TRP A 45 -1.93 -4.79 15.00
C TRP A 45 -2.24 -3.84 13.84
N GLN A 46 -2.51 -2.56 14.12
CA GLN A 46 -2.85 -1.56 13.11
C GLN A 46 -1.77 -1.42 12.03
N ILE A 47 -0.50 -1.69 12.37
CA ILE A 47 0.61 -1.57 11.41
C ILE A 47 0.45 -2.55 10.23
N ILE A 48 -0.17 -3.70 10.45
CA ILE A 48 -0.41 -4.69 9.41
C ILE A 48 -1.85 -4.64 8.90
N THR A 49 -2.84 -4.48 9.79
CA THR A 49 -4.26 -4.55 9.42
C THR A 49 -4.68 -3.41 8.51
N SER A 50 -4.11 -2.21 8.71
CA SER A 50 -4.37 -1.03 7.89
C SER A 50 -4.13 -1.25 6.39
N MET A 51 -3.20 -2.14 6.04
CA MET A 51 -2.89 -2.48 4.65
C MET A 51 -4.04 -3.19 3.92
N PHE A 52 -5.04 -3.70 4.66
CA PHE A 52 -6.15 -4.47 4.12
C PHE A 52 -7.50 -3.76 4.25
N ILE A 53 -7.57 -2.63 4.98
CA ILE A 53 -8.78 -1.83 5.15
C ILE A 53 -8.90 -0.83 4.00
N HIS A 54 -10.11 -0.59 3.49
CA HIS A 54 -10.32 0.37 2.40
C HIS A 54 -11.51 1.28 2.68
N GLY A 55 -11.32 2.58 2.50
CA GLY A 55 -12.30 3.62 2.82
C GLY A 55 -13.48 3.71 1.85
N SER A 56 -13.42 3.06 0.67
CA SER A 56 -14.52 3.05 -0.30
C SER A 56 -14.34 1.94 -1.34
N PHE A 57 -15.44 1.62 -2.08
CA PHE A 57 -15.39 0.66 -3.17
C PHE A 57 -14.40 1.05 -4.28
N MET A 58 -14.38 2.33 -4.68
CA MET A 58 -13.42 2.79 -5.69
C MET A 58 -11.99 2.68 -5.18
N HIS A 59 -11.76 2.93 -3.88
CA HIS A 59 -10.43 2.81 -3.28
C HIS A 59 -9.89 1.37 -3.37
N ILE A 60 -10.69 0.36 -3.00
CA ILE A 60 -10.24 -1.03 -3.12
C ILE A 60 -10.06 -1.45 -4.58
N VAL A 61 -11.00 -1.11 -5.47
CA VAL A 61 -10.90 -1.49 -6.88
C VAL A 61 -9.62 -0.94 -7.52
N MET A 62 -9.33 0.35 -7.32
CA MET A 62 -8.12 0.96 -7.87
C MET A 62 -6.85 0.33 -7.31
N ASN A 63 -6.80 0.06 -6.00
CA ASN A 63 -5.67 -0.65 -5.40
C ASN A 63 -5.47 -2.05 -6.00
N MET A 64 -6.54 -2.82 -6.15
CA MET A 64 -6.46 -4.20 -6.66
C MET A 64 -6.10 -4.25 -8.14
N VAL A 65 -6.57 -3.30 -8.94
CA VAL A 65 -6.17 -3.17 -10.36
C VAL A 65 -4.66 -2.88 -10.47
N VAL A 66 -4.16 -1.90 -9.72
CA VAL A 66 -2.74 -1.54 -9.73
C VAL A 66 -1.88 -2.69 -9.17
N LEU A 67 -2.33 -3.34 -8.08
CA LEU A 67 -1.65 -4.50 -7.52
C LEU A 67 -1.61 -5.66 -8.52
N TYR A 68 -2.71 -5.96 -9.21
CA TYR A 68 -2.73 -7.01 -10.22
C TYR A 68 -1.74 -6.70 -11.35
N GLN A 69 -1.75 -5.47 -11.87
CA GLN A 69 -0.90 -5.08 -12.99
C GLN A 69 0.59 -5.14 -12.61
N PHE A 70 1.01 -4.40 -11.60
CA PHE A 70 2.44 -4.26 -11.25
C PHE A 70 2.94 -5.37 -10.34
N GLY A 71 2.09 -5.87 -9.43
CA GLY A 71 2.40 -7.02 -8.59
C GLY A 71 2.65 -8.28 -9.42
N SER A 72 1.84 -8.52 -10.47
CA SER A 72 2.03 -9.66 -11.37
C SER A 72 3.37 -9.62 -12.11
N ILE A 73 3.83 -8.43 -12.50
CA ILE A 73 5.13 -8.25 -13.15
C ILE A 73 6.25 -8.59 -12.15
N LEU A 74 6.18 -8.02 -10.94
CA LEU A 74 7.23 -8.20 -9.94
C LEU A 74 7.24 -9.61 -9.33
N GLU A 75 6.06 -10.24 -9.12
CA GLU A 75 6.02 -11.62 -8.63
C GLU A 75 6.65 -12.59 -9.64
N ARG A 76 6.46 -12.36 -10.95
CA ARG A 76 7.16 -13.15 -11.99
C ARG A 76 8.65 -12.90 -12.00
N TYR A 77 9.09 -11.67 -11.76
CA TYR A 77 10.50 -11.30 -11.76
C TYR A 77 11.24 -11.78 -10.52
N LEU A 78 10.68 -11.58 -9.32
CA LEU A 78 11.32 -11.87 -8.03
C LEU A 78 11.02 -13.30 -7.51
N GLY A 79 9.96 -13.92 -7.97
CA GLY A 79 9.34 -15.07 -7.33
C GLY A 79 8.48 -14.67 -6.12
N TRP A 80 7.54 -15.55 -5.74
CA TRP A 80 6.50 -15.23 -4.75
C TRP A 80 7.04 -14.88 -3.35
N VAL A 81 8.18 -15.47 -2.91
CA VAL A 81 8.76 -15.22 -1.58
C VAL A 81 9.35 -13.81 -1.51
N LYS A 82 10.25 -13.46 -2.43
CA LYS A 82 10.88 -12.14 -2.45
C LYS A 82 9.86 -11.02 -2.71
N PHE A 83 8.89 -11.27 -3.59
CA PHE A 83 7.77 -10.38 -3.82
C PHE A 83 6.94 -10.15 -2.54
N GLY A 84 6.62 -11.23 -1.82
CA GLY A 84 5.89 -11.15 -0.55
C GLY A 84 6.64 -10.36 0.52
N ILE A 85 7.96 -10.59 0.63
CA ILE A 85 8.83 -9.81 1.54
C ILE A 85 8.78 -8.31 1.15
N LEU A 86 8.97 -7.99 -0.14
CA LEU A 86 8.93 -6.60 -0.61
C LEU A 86 7.60 -5.92 -0.28
N TYR A 87 6.48 -6.60 -0.54
CA TYR A 87 5.14 -6.08 -0.31
C TYR A 87 4.85 -5.90 1.20
N ILE A 88 5.02 -6.96 2.00
CA ILE A 88 4.66 -6.93 3.42
C ILE A 88 5.63 -6.05 4.20
N VAL A 89 6.94 -6.33 4.13
CA VAL A 89 7.93 -5.58 4.92
C VAL A 89 8.01 -4.13 4.46
N GLY A 90 7.99 -3.89 3.15
CA GLY A 90 7.95 -2.54 2.60
C GLY A 90 6.70 -1.78 3.04
N GLY A 91 5.52 -2.42 3.04
CA GLY A 91 4.28 -1.85 3.53
C GLY A 91 4.32 -1.53 5.03
N LEU A 92 4.86 -2.43 5.86
CA LEU A 92 5.04 -2.20 7.31
C LEU A 92 5.96 -1.00 7.58
N ILE A 93 7.10 -0.92 6.89
CA ILE A 93 8.03 0.22 7.04
C ILE A 93 7.35 1.52 6.58
N THR A 94 6.61 1.47 5.47
CA THR A 94 5.84 2.63 4.98
C THR A 94 4.83 3.09 6.03
N GLY A 95 4.03 2.18 6.58
CA GLY A 95 3.05 2.50 7.64
C GLY A 95 3.73 3.10 8.86
N PHE A 96 4.81 2.48 9.35
CA PHE A 96 5.55 2.97 10.52
C PHE A 96 6.11 4.39 10.30
N LEU A 97 6.75 4.65 9.17
CA LEU A 97 7.27 5.99 8.87
C LEU A 97 6.15 7.01 8.65
N SER A 98 4.98 6.57 8.16
CA SER A 98 3.81 7.43 7.99
C SER A 98 3.21 7.90 9.31
N LEU A 99 3.44 7.19 10.42
CA LEU A 99 3.04 7.66 11.76
C LEU A 99 3.69 8.99 12.14
N GLY A 100 4.85 9.32 11.56
CA GLY A 100 5.48 10.62 11.74
C GLY A 100 4.60 11.79 11.28
N TYR A 101 3.63 11.55 10.38
CA TYR A 101 2.71 12.58 9.92
C TYR A 101 1.68 13.00 10.99
N LEU A 102 1.49 12.19 12.05
CA LEU A 102 0.67 12.56 13.23
C LEU A 102 1.15 13.83 13.94
N VAL A 103 2.39 14.25 13.73
CA VAL A 103 2.91 15.54 14.24
C VAL A 103 2.18 16.73 13.59
N PHE A 104 1.67 16.56 12.38
CA PHE A 104 1.01 17.62 11.60
C PHE A 104 -0.51 17.57 11.70
N GLU A 105 -1.09 16.37 11.64
CA GLU A 105 -2.54 16.19 11.72
C GLU A 105 -2.91 14.76 12.19
N ARG A 106 -4.17 14.60 12.64
CA ARG A 106 -4.70 13.27 12.93
C ARG A 106 -4.88 12.50 11.63
N ILE A 107 -4.36 11.28 11.62
CA ILE A 107 -4.47 10.36 10.48
C ILE A 107 -5.26 9.11 10.86
N ASN A 108 -5.91 8.51 9.87
CA ASN A 108 -6.33 7.12 9.91
C ASN A 108 -5.94 6.49 8.57
N LEU A 109 -4.72 5.92 8.54
CA LEU A 109 -4.14 5.35 7.33
C LEU A 109 -4.79 4.01 7.05
N VAL A 110 -5.36 3.87 5.85
CA VAL A 110 -6.01 2.66 5.36
C VAL A 110 -5.66 2.44 3.89
N GLY A 111 -5.54 1.19 3.49
CA GLY A 111 -5.34 0.79 2.09
C GLY A 111 -4.00 0.11 1.81
N ALA A 112 -4.02 -0.72 0.79
CA ALA A 112 -2.86 -1.41 0.25
C ALA A 112 -1.85 -0.46 -0.44
N SER A 113 -2.24 0.80 -0.67
CA SER A 113 -1.53 1.74 -1.56
C SER A 113 -0.11 2.05 -1.12
N GLY A 114 0.18 2.07 0.19
CA GLY A 114 1.55 2.22 0.70
C GLY A 114 2.47 1.09 0.23
N ALA A 115 2.04 -0.16 0.38
CA ALA A 115 2.77 -1.33 -0.09
C ALA A 115 2.84 -1.41 -1.63
N ILE A 116 1.76 -1.02 -2.33
CA ILE A 116 1.75 -0.92 -3.81
C ILE A 116 2.77 0.12 -4.26
N SER A 117 2.88 1.25 -3.55
CA SER A 117 3.87 2.29 -3.86
C SER A 117 5.31 1.77 -3.72
N VAL A 118 5.57 0.87 -2.75
CA VAL A 118 6.87 0.16 -2.65
C VAL A 118 7.14 -0.66 -3.91
N LEU A 119 6.14 -1.39 -4.42
CA LEU A 119 6.29 -2.14 -5.67
C LEU A 119 6.62 -1.23 -6.86
N LEU A 120 5.90 -0.11 -6.98
CA LEU A 120 6.15 0.88 -8.05
C LEU A 120 7.55 1.49 -7.96
N GLY A 121 8.00 1.83 -6.76
CA GLY A 121 9.34 2.35 -6.52
C GLY A 121 10.44 1.35 -6.87
N PHE A 122 10.27 0.09 -6.46
CA PHE A 122 11.21 -0.98 -6.83
C PHE A 122 11.27 -1.18 -8.35
N LEU A 123 10.11 -1.22 -9.00
CA LEU A 123 10.02 -1.34 -10.46
C LEU A 123 10.67 -0.15 -11.16
N ALA A 124 10.45 1.09 -10.68
CA ALA A 124 11.08 2.29 -11.22
C ALA A 124 12.61 2.27 -11.08
N CYS A 125 13.16 1.60 -10.07
CA CYS A 125 14.60 1.42 -9.92
C CYS A 125 15.17 0.48 -10.96
N ILE A 126 14.53 -0.68 -11.19
CA ILE A 126 15.06 -1.74 -12.06
C ILE A 126 14.70 -1.56 -13.53
N ASP A 127 13.55 -0.96 -13.84
CA ASP A 127 13.09 -0.68 -15.21
C ASP A 127 13.36 0.79 -15.57
N ARG A 128 14.53 1.03 -16.13
CA ARG A 128 14.95 2.38 -16.54
C ARG A 128 14.12 2.96 -17.68
N TYR A 129 13.58 2.10 -18.53
CA TYR A 129 12.76 2.51 -19.68
C TYR A 129 11.43 3.11 -19.23
N ASN A 130 10.72 2.44 -18.33
CA ASN A 130 9.41 2.87 -17.84
C ASN A 130 9.48 3.78 -16.60
N ARG A 131 10.67 4.07 -16.06
CA ARG A 131 10.87 4.86 -14.83
C ARG A 131 10.08 6.16 -14.81
N LYS A 132 10.18 6.96 -15.88
CA LYS A 132 9.47 8.25 -15.95
C LYS A 132 7.96 8.09 -15.83
N GLY A 133 7.40 7.09 -16.52
CA GLY A 133 5.97 6.76 -16.43
C GLY A 133 5.56 6.35 -15.01
N LEU A 134 6.35 5.53 -14.34
CA LEU A 134 6.08 5.09 -12.96
C LEU A 134 6.15 6.25 -11.95
N VAL A 135 7.10 7.19 -12.14
CA VAL A 135 7.14 8.43 -11.34
C VAL A 135 5.91 9.29 -11.58
N ILE A 136 5.48 9.44 -12.83
CA ILE A 136 4.25 10.18 -13.15
C ILE A 136 3.02 9.50 -12.51
N VAL A 137 2.91 8.18 -12.59
CA VAL A 137 1.81 7.42 -11.96
C VAL A 137 1.75 7.69 -10.46
N ILE A 138 2.87 7.57 -9.74
CA ILE A 138 2.86 7.81 -8.29
C ILE A 138 2.48 9.25 -7.93
N LEU A 139 2.90 10.23 -8.71
CA LEU A 139 2.50 11.62 -8.50
C LEU A 139 1.01 11.83 -8.77
N ILE A 140 0.47 11.26 -9.85
CA ILE A 140 -0.95 11.37 -10.17
C ILE A 140 -1.81 10.73 -9.07
N VAL A 141 -1.54 9.48 -8.66
CA VAL A 141 -2.34 8.81 -7.63
C VAL A 141 -2.21 9.45 -6.25
N SER A 142 -1.12 10.19 -6.00
CA SER A 142 -0.90 10.90 -4.74
C SER A 142 -1.60 12.26 -4.70
N PHE A 143 -1.61 13.00 -5.79
CA PHE A 143 -2.03 14.41 -5.77
C PHE A 143 -3.31 14.70 -6.54
N ALA A 144 -3.65 13.94 -7.60
CA ALA A 144 -4.88 14.20 -8.34
C ALA A 144 -6.15 14.04 -7.49
N PRO A 145 -6.29 13.04 -6.59
CA PRO A 145 -7.47 12.96 -5.72
C PRO A 145 -7.60 14.16 -4.78
N LEU A 146 -6.50 14.74 -4.30
CA LEU A 146 -6.53 15.94 -3.45
C LEU A 146 -7.14 17.13 -4.19
N LEU A 147 -6.84 17.28 -5.47
CA LEU A 147 -7.44 18.32 -6.31
C LEU A 147 -8.96 18.14 -6.51
N MET A 148 -9.45 16.91 -6.32
CA MET A 148 -10.87 16.55 -6.36
C MET A 148 -11.53 16.58 -4.96
N GLY A 149 -10.84 17.06 -3.93
CA GLY A 149 -11.33 17.09 -2.54
C GLY A 149 -11.35 15.72 -1.85
N VAL A 150 -10.66 14.72 -2.40
CA VAL A 150 -10.56 13.39 -1.79
C VAL A 150 -9.27 13.31 -0.97
N ASN A 151 -9.42 13.11 0.34
CA ASN A 151 -8.27 12.92 1.22
C ASN A 151 -7.57 11.59 0.93
N VAL A 152 -6.29 11.68 0.57
CA VAL A 152 -5.41 10.52 0.39
C VAL A 152 -4.11 10.73 1.16
N ALA A 153 -3.56 9.65 1.66
CA ALA A 153 -2.28 9.64 2.36
C ALA A 153 -1.12 9.75 1.35
N TRP A 154 -1.04 10.89 0.64
CA TRP A 154 -0.01 11.15 -0.36
C TRP A 154 1.41 10.94 0.16
N TYR A 155 1.67 11.29 1.42
CA TYR A 155 2.94 11.07 2.10
C TYR A 155 3.29 9.58 2.18
N ALA A 156 2.32 8.71 2.50
CA ALA A 156 2.55 7.27 2.53
C ALA A 156 2.90 6.71 1.14
N HIS A 157 2.30 7.27 0.07
CA HIS A 157 2.65 6.88 -1.30
C HIS A 157 4.10 7.25 -1.64
N LEU A 158 4.53 8.47 -1.30
CA LEU A 158 5.90 8.93 -1.57
C LEU A 158 6.94 8.18 -0.73
N ILE A 159 6.65 7.95 0.56
CA ILE A 159 7.49 7.15 1.45
C ILE A 159 7.64 5.73 0.89
N GLY A 160 6.53 5.08 0.56
CA GLY A 160 6.54 3.72 0.00
C GLY A 160 7.34 3.64 -1.31
N PHE A 161 7.12 4.59 -2.22
CA PHE A 161 7.87 4.65 -3.47
C PHE A 161 9.38 4.80 -3.21
N GLY A 162 9.78 5.68 -2.30
CA GLY A 162 11.18 5.85 -1.89
C GLY A 162 11.80 4.58 -1.32
N ILE A 163 11.08 3.88 -0.42
CA ILE A 163 11.52 2.60 0.17
C ILE A 163 11.76 1.56 -0.94
N GLY A 164 10.79 1.41 -1.84
CA GLY A 164 10.91 0.47 -2.95
C GLY A 164 12.09 0.79 -3.88
N TYR A 165 12.26 2.07 -4.22
CA TYR A 165 13.37 2.51 -5.05
C TYR A 165 14.72 2.20 -4.40
N LEU A 166 14.88 2.49 -3.09
CA LEU A 166 16.09 2.17 -2.33
C LEU A 166 16.33 0.66 -2.25
N ALA A 167 15.29 -0.14 -2.02
CA ALA A 167 15.40 -1.61 -2.01
C ALA A 167 15.93 -2.15 -3.35
N GLY A 168 15.48 -1.59 -4.46
CA GLY A 168 15.99 -1.90 -5.80
C GLY A 168 17.43 -1.43 -6.01
N PHE A 169 17.75 -0.22 -5.55
CA PHE A 169 19.09 0.39 -5.68
C PHE A 169 20.15 -0.41 -4.92
N PHE A 170 19.87 -0.76 -3.67
CA PHE A 170 20.78 -1.58 -2.84
C PHE A 170 20.71 -3.07 -3.15
N LYS A 171 19.92 -3.49 -4.14
CA LYS A 171 19.78 -4.89 -4.58
C LYS A 171 19.39 -5.85 -3.44
N VAL A 172 18.59 -5.37 -2.49
CA VAL A 172 18.23 -6.12 -1.26
C VAL A 172 17.61 -7.48 -1.55
N LEU A 173 16.94 -7.67 -2.69
CA LEU A 173 16.22 -8.89 -3.06
C LEU A 173 16.78 -9.57 -4.32
N ARG A 174 18.00 -9.27 -4.73
CA ARG A 174 18.66 -9.90 -5.89
C ARG A 174 19.36 -11.20 -5.51
#